data_62554d29327d38d93b52c93762843288
#
_entry.id   62554d29327d38d93b52c93762843288
#
_cell.length_a   1.000
_cell.length_b   1.000
_cell.length_c   1.000
_cell.angle_alpha   90.00
_cell.angle_beta   90.00
_cell.angle_gamma   90.00
#
_symmetry.space_group_name_H-M   'P 1'
#
loop_
_entity.id
_entity.type
_entity.pdbx_description
1 polymer ?
#
loop_
_entity_poly.entity_id
_entity_poly.type
_entity_poly.pdbx_seq_one_letter_code
_entity_poly.pdbx_strand_id
1 'polypeptide(L)'
;MSVTAIVDYGVGNLFSLASSVRAVGGEPVVTGDPKVLEAVDRILLPGVGAFGDAADKLRATGLVPVLDGQVRSGKPLMGICLGMQLLFESSSEYGRHDGLGWLHGRVESLAEALRGTADEGLKVPHMGWNSLTYADASCPLLAGVPEGSFVYFVHSFYAVDCEDSLRAWAPYGVRVPALVSRENVYGCQFHPEKSGSVGLKILESFLRL
;
A
#
# COMPACT_ATOMS: atom_id res chain seq x y z
N MET A 1 4.03 -6.02 -23.89
CA MET A 1 3.16 -5.72 -22.73
C MET A 1 4.07 -5.64 -21.51
N SER A 2 3.79 -4.75 -20.61
CA SER A 2 4.62 -4.56 -19.43
C SER A 2 4.22 -5.58 -18.37
N VAL A 3 5.22 -6.29 -17.83
CA VAL A 3 5.02 -7.37 -16.85
C VAL A 3 5.09 -6.79 -15.44
N THR A 4 4.13 -7.16 -14.60
CA THR A 4 4.03 -6.70 -13.21
C THR A 4 4.11 -7.88 -12.25
N ALA A 5 5.15 -7.94 -11.42
CA ALA A 5 5.20 -8.95 -10.38
C ALA A 5 4.27 -8.60 -9.21
N ILE A 6 3.60 -9.60 -8.69
CA ILE A 6 2.92 -9.57 -7.40
C ILE A 6 3.72 -10.46 -6.47
N VAL A 7 4.30 -9.87 -5.43
CA VAL A 7 5.20 -10.59 -4.52
C VAL A 7 4.40 -11.61 -3.72
N ASP A 8 4.77 -12.89 -3.85
CA ASP A 8 4.24 -13.99 -3.06
C ASP A 8 5.21 -14.33 -1.92
N TYR A 9 4.88 -13.90 -0.73
CA TYR A 9 5.61 -14.22 0.50
C TYR A 9 4.68 -14.88 1.56
N GLY A 10 3.58 -15.49 1.06
CA GLY A 10 2.62 -16.23 1.88
C GLY A 10 1.54 -15.38 2.55
N VAL A 11 1.38 -14.10 2.14
CA VAL A 11 0.29 -13.22 2.61
C VAL A 11 -0.26 -12.37 1.47
N GLY A 12 -1.55 -12.03 1.55
CA GLY A 12 -2.21 -11.16 0.56
C GLY A 12 -3.29 -11.85 -0.25
N ASN A 13 -4.17 -11.04 -0.83
CA ASN A 13 -5.19 -11.50 -1.76
C ASN A 13 -4.64 -11.49 -3.20
N LEU A 14 -3.70 -12.40 -3.48
CA LEU A 14 -2.93 -12.44 -4.72
C LEU A 14 -3.82 -12.64 -5.95
N PHE A 15 -4.84 -13.51 -5.82
CA PHE A 15 -5.75 -13.83 -6.94
C PHE A 15 -6.57 -12.60 -7.38
N SER A 16 -7.21 -11.91 -6.43
CA SER A 16 -8.02 -10.73 -6.74
C SER A 16 -7.16 -9.60 -7.32
N LEU A 17 -5.97 -9.40 -6.78
CA LEU A 17 -5.04 -8.38 -7.28
C LEU A 17 -4.58 -8.73 -8.70
N ALA A 18 -4.19 -9.97 -8.98
CA ALA A 18 -3.82 -10.41 -10.32
C ALA A 18 -4.97 -10.24 -11.32
N SER A 19 -6.20 -10.56 -10.90
CA SER A 19 -7.39 -10.38 -11.74
C SER A 19 -7.62 -8.88 -12.07
N SER A 20 -7.44 -7.99 -11.10
CA SER A 20 -7.57 -6.54 -11.30
C SER A 20 -6.48 -5.98 -12.21
N VAL A 21 -5.23 -6.44 -12.09
CA VAL A 21 -4.13 -6.08 -12.99
C VAL A 21 -4.46 -6.50 -14.44
N ARG A 22 -4.98 -7.72 -14.65
CA ARG A 22 -5.41 -8.16 -16.00
C ARG A 22 -6.56 -7.32 -16.54
N ALA A 23 -7.52 -6.96 -15.69
CA ALA A 23 -8.69 -6.17 -16.10
C ALA A 23 -8.33 -4.79 -16.64
N VAL A 24 -7.18 -4.24 -16.23
CA VAL A 24 -6.65 -2.96 -16.73
C VAL A 24 -5.54 -3.13 -17.77
N GLY A 25 -5.43 -4.33 -18.36
CA GLY A 25 -4.52 -4.60 -19.50
C GLY A 25 -3.07 -4.91 -19.11
N GLY A 26 -2.79 -5.15 -17.81
CA GLY A 26 -1.48 -5.58 -17.35
C GLY A 26 -1.28 -7.09 -17.44
N GLU A 27 -0.01 -7.52 -17.40
CA GLU A 27 0.39 -8.92 -17.34
C GLU A 27 0.95 -9.23 -15.93
N PRO A 28 0.12 -9.78 -15.00
CA PRO A 28 0.58 -10.08 -13.65
C PRO A 28 1.28 -11.44 -13.58
N VAL A 29 2.40 -11.47 -12.87
CA VAL A 29 3.12 -12.69 -12.49
C VAL A 29 3.18 -12.74 -10.96
N VAL A 30 2.50 -13.73 -10.36
CA VAL A 30 2.59 -13.99 -8.92
C VAL A 30 3.85 -14.81 -8.66
N THR A 31 4.77 -14.29 -7.86
CA THR A 31 6.09 -14.92 -7.71
C THR A 31 6.79 -14.58 -6.39
N GLY A 32 7.54 -15.56 -5.87
CA GLY A 32 8.57 -15.39 -4.84
C GLY A 32 9.97 -15.64 -5.40
N ASP A 33 10.15 -15.73 -6.74
CA ASP A 33 11.45 -15.93 -7.36
C ASP A 33 12.20 -14.61 -7.56
N PRO A 34 13.39 -14.42 -6.94
CA PRO A 34 14.23 -13.25 -7.12
C PRO A 34 14.50 -12.88 -8.58
N LYS A 35 14.78 -13.86 -9.43
CA LYS A 35 15.11 -13.65 -10.84
C LYS A 35 13.92 -13.06 -11.63
N VAL A 36 12.71 -13.48 -11.28
CA VAL A 36 11.50 -12.93 -11.89
C VAL A 36 11.30 -11.49 -11.43
N LEU A 37 11.49 -11.19 -10.12
CA LEU A 37 11.39 -9.82 -9.58
C LEU A 37 12.41 -8.86 -10.21
N GLU A 38 13.60 -9.37 -10.56
CA GLU A 38 14.62 -8.60 -11.28
C GLU A 38 14.22 -8.32 -12.73
N ALA A 39 13.53 -9.23 -13.38
CA ALA A 39 13.21 -9.17 -14.81
C ALA A 39 11.95 -8.36 -15.16
N VAL A 40 11.01 -8.19 -14.22
CA VAL A 40 9.74 -7.49 -14.47
C VAL A 40 9.90 -5.98 -14.50
N ASP A 41 8.90 -5.29 -15.06
CA ASP A 41 8.91 -3.83 -15.17
C ASP A 41 8.46 -3.13 -13.88
N ARG A 42 7.58 -3.75 -13.09
CA ARG A 42 6.95 -3.19 -11.89
C ARG A 42 6.70 -4.26 -10.83
N ILE A 43 6.56 -3.81 -9.58
CA ILE A 43 6.34 -4.70 -8.43
C ILE A 43 5.15 -4.22 -7.61
N LEU A 44 4.23 -5.12 -7.30
CA LEU A 44 3.18 -4.95 -6.31
C LEU A 44 3.53 -5.77 -5.07
N LEU A 45 3.54 -5.12 -3.91
CA LEU A 45 3.75 -5.75 -2.60
C LEU A 45 2.42 -5.75 -1.84
N PRO A 46 1.59 -6.80 -1.95
CA PRO A 46 0.37 -6.92 -1.17
C PRO A 46 0.68 -7.28 0.28
N GLY A 47 -0.30 -7.10 1.16
CA GLY A 47 -0.19 -7.59 2.52
C GLY A 47 -1.53 -7.57 3.24
N VAL A 48 -1.76 -8.58 4.09
CA VAL A 48 -2.89 -8.69 5.02
C VAL A 48 -2.43 -9.34 6.32
N GLY A 49 -3.14 -9.11 7.42
CA GLY A 49 -2.79 -9.64 8.74
C GLY A 49 -2.01 -8.65 9.59
N ALA A 50 -1.19 -9.15 10.52
CA ALA A 50 -0.41 -8.35 11.44
C ALA A 50 0.95 -7.94 10.84
N PHE A 51 1.40 -6.73 11.17
CA PHE A 51 2.63 -6.15 10.63
C PHE A 51 3.87 -7.01 10.92
N GLY A 52 4.07 -7.40 12.19
CA GLY A 52 5.22 -8.20 12.60
C GLY A 52 5.32 -9.52 11.84
N ASP A 53 4.21 -10.26 11.79
CA ASP A 53 4.14 -11.55 11.08
C ASP A 53 4.46 -11.41 9.59
N ALA A 54 3.94 -10.37 8.95
CA ALA A 54 4.18 -10.11 7.53
C ALA A 54 5.64 -9.69 7.27
N ALA A 55 6.20 -8.83 8.12
CA ALA A 55 7.60 -8.42 8.03
C ALA A 55 8.55 -9.61 8.19
N ASP A 56 8.29 -10.48 9.15
CA ASP A 56 9.10 -11.68 9.40
C ASP A 56 8.99 -12.68 8.25
N LYS A 57 7.78 -12.93 7.73
CA LYS A 57 7.58 -13.77 6.56
C LYS A 57 8.34 -13.23 5.35
N LEU A 58 8.23 -11.93 5.07
CA LEU A 58 8.94 -11.32 3.94
C LEU A 58 10.46 -11.44 4.10
N ARG A 59 11.00 -11.22 5.31
CA ARG A 59 12.44 -11.41 5.59
C ARG A 59 12.86 -12.87 5.43
N ALA A 60 12.04 -13.81 5.91
CA ALA A 60 12.32 -15.24 5.83
C ALA A 60 12.43 -15.76 4.39
N THR A 61 11.78 -15.11 3.42
CA THR A 61 11.94 -15.45 1.99
C THR A 61 13.29 -15.06 1.40
N GLY A 62 14.04 -14.17 2.06
CA GLY A 62 15.26 -13.57 1.50
C GLY A 62 15.01 -12.54 0.39
N LEU A 63 13.75 -12.15 0.14
CA LEU A 63 13.40 -11.21 -0.93
C LEU A 63 13.70 -9.74 -0.61
N VAL A 64 13.85 -9.37 0.67
CA VAL A 64 14.07 -7.96 1.06
C VAL A 64 15.27 -7.33 0.35
N PRO A 65 16.47 -7.95 0.30
CA PRO A 65 17.60 -7.36 -0.44
C PRO A 65 17.34 -7.22 -1.94
N VAL A 66 16.58 -8.14 -2.54
CA VAL A 66 16.21 -8.07 -3.96
C VAL A 66 15.28 -6.89 -4.21
N LEU A 67 14.21 -6.76 -3.41
CA LEU A 67 13.26 -5.65 -3.51
C LEU A 67 13.97 -4.30 -3.29
N ASP A 68 14.86 -4.23 -2.29
CA ASP A 68 15.66 -3.04 -2.02
C ASP A 68 16.53 -2.65 -3.24
N GLY A 69 17.17 -3.63 -3.87
CA GLY A 69 17.92 -3.44 -5.11
C GLY A 69 17.02 -2.92 -6.26
N GLN A 70 15.81 -3.44 -6.41
CA GLN A 70 14.87 -2.98 -7.44
C GLN A 70 14.36 -1.56 -7.16
N VAL A 71 14.07 -1.23 -5.91
CA VAL A 71 13.70 0.14 -5.52
C VAL A 71 14.83 1.12 -5.83
N ARG A 72 16.06 0.80 -5.45
CA ARG A 72 17.24 1.65 -5.73
C ARG A 72 17.54 1.79 -7.22
N SER A 73 17.17 0.82 -8.03
CA SER A 73 17.31 0.91 -9.49
C SER A 73 16.26 1.79 -10.16
N GLY A 74 15.29 2.31 -9.40
CA GLY A 74 14.20 3.15 -9.91
C GLY A 74 12.98 2.37 -10.41
N LYS A 75 12.93 1.03 -10.19
CA LYS A 75 11.77 0.23 -10.59
C LYS A 75 10.55 0.60 -9.75
N PRO A 76 9.39 0.94 -10.38
CA PRO A 76 8.18 1.25 -9.66
C PRO A 76 7.73 0.09 -8.75
N LEU A 77 7.52 0.40 -7.47
CA LEU A 77 6.98 -0.53 -6.49
C LEU A 77 5.80 0.10 -5.78
N MET A 78 4.69 -0.65 -5.65
CA MET A 78 3.53 -0.19 -4.88
C MET A 78 3.13 -1.20 -3.81
N GLY A 79 3.14 -0.74 -2.54
CA GLY A 79 2.58 -1.46 -1.41
C GLY A 79 1.06 -1.31 -1.31
N ILE A 80 0.34 -2.38 -0.98
CA ILE A 80 -1.13 -2.37 -0.85
C ILE A 80 -1.52 -2.81 0.54
N CYS A 81 -2.28 -1.96 1.24
CA CYS A 81 -2.77 -2.14 2.61
C CYS A 81 -1.59 -2.41 3.57
N LEU A 82 -1.46 -3.59 4.14
CA LEU A 82 -0.31 -3.95 4.98
C LEU A 82 1.02 -3.86 4.20
N GLY A 83 1.01 -4.15 2.90
CA GLY A 83 2.17 -3.93 2.03
C GLY A 83 2.62 -2.47 1.97
N MET A 84 1.68 -1.49 1.97
CA MET A 84 2.03 -0.09 2.14
C MET A 84 2.62 0.18 3.53
N GLN A 85 2.06 -0.37 4.59
CA GLN A 85 2.55 -0.17 5.94
C GLN A 85 3.99 -0.68 6.09
N LEU A 86 4.34 -1.81 5.46
CA LEU A 86 5.70 -2.35 5.46
C LEU A 86 6.74 -1.41 4.83
N LEU A 87 6.34 -0.44 4.00
CA LEU A 87 7.27 0.52 3.38
C LEU A 87 7.87 1.51 4.38
N PHE A 88 7.20 1.75 5.52
CA PHE A 88 7.61 2.67 6.56
C PHE A 88 8.72 2.11 7.44
N GLU A 89 9.26 2.94 8.35
CA GLU A 89 10.39 2.59 9.20
C GLU A 89 10.02 1.54 10.26
N SER A 90 8.83 1.62 10.86
CA SER A 90 8.42 0.73 11.93
C SER A 90 6.90 0.69 12.15
N SER A 91 6.45 -0.26 12.98
CA SER A 91 5.09 -0.33 13.50
C SER A 91 5.09 -0.63 14.99
N SER A 92 4.07 -0.11 15.69
CA SER A 92 3.79 -0.40 17.11
C SER A 92 2.80 -1.56 17.31
N GLU A 93 2.36 -2.24 16.24
CA GLU A 93 1.38 -3.32 16.29
C GLU A 93 1.90 -4.54 17.09
N TYR A 94 1.30 -4.80 18.25
CA TYR A 94 1.71 -5.88 19.19
C TYR A 94 3.19 -5.85 19.61
N GLY A 95 3.79 -4.67 19.63
CA GLY A 95 5.20 -4.44 19.92
C GLY A 95 5.88 -3.65 18.83
N ARG A 96 7.17 -3.35 19.01
CA ARG A 96 7.93 -2.64 17.98
C ARG A 96 8.46 -3.61 16.93
N HIS A 97 8.09 -3.37 15.69
CA HIS A 97 8.58 -4.13 14.54
C HIS A 97 9.19 -3.16 13.50
N ASP A 98 10.35 -3.49 12.97
CA ASP A 98 10.97 -2.69 11.92
C ASP A 98 10.31 -3.00 10.56
N GLY A 99 10.10 -1.97 9.76
CA GLY A 99 9.65 -2.06 8.38
C GLY A 99 10.80 -2.12 7.38
N LEU A 100 10.53 -1.71 6.14
CA LEU A 100 11.52 -1.64 5.07
C LEU A 100 12.27 -0.30 5.05
N GLY A 101 11.69 0.76 5.65
CA GLY A 101 12.30 2.08 5.78
C GLY A 101 12.50 2.83 4.45
N TRP A 102 11.71 2.51 3.42
CA TRP A 102 11.78 3.23 2.14
C TRP A 102 11.00 4.54 2.18
N LEU A 103 10.01 4.65 3.09
CA LEU A 103 9.28 5.87 3.40
C LEU A 103 9.55 6.26 4.85
N HIS A 104 9.67 7.56 5.09
CA HIS A 104 9.75 8.11 6.45
C HIS A 104 8.40 8.01 7.15
N GLY A 105 8.43 7.80 8.46
CA GLY A 105 7.25 7.66 9.30
C GLY A 105 7.10 6.25 9.89
N ARG A 106 6.03 6.06 10.61
CA ARG A 106 5.74 4.80 11.32
C ARG A 106 4.26 4.47 11.27
N VAL A 107 3.92 3.26 11.68
CA VAL A 107 2.55 2.74 11.69
C VAL A 107 2.07 2.62 13.14
N GLU A 108 0.94 3.25 13.44
CA GLU A 108 0.36 3.37 14.78
C GLU A 108 -1.09 2.88 14.84
N SER A 109 -1.57 2.60 16.05
CA SER A 109 -2.95 2.15 16.28
C SER A 109 -3.96 3.26 16.03
N LEU A 110 -4.92 3.00 15.16
CA LEU A 110 -6.05 3.89 14.93
C LEU A 110 -6.94 4.01 16.19
N ALA A 111 -7.12 2.92 16.93
CA ALA A 111 -7.89 2.93 18.17
C ALA A 111 -7.26 3.84 19.24
N GLU A 112 -5.93 3.83 19.34
CA GLU A 112 -5.22 4.72 20.27
C GLU A 112 -5.33 6.18 19.84
N ALA A 113 -5.23 6.45 18.53
CA ALA A 113 -5.36 7.81 18.00
C ALA A 113 -6.76 8.40 18.19
N LEU A 114 -7.80 7.59 18.22
CA LEU A 114 -9.18 8.03 18.44
C LEU A 114 -9.52 8.20 19.93
N ARG A 115 -8.76 7.60 20.84
CA ARG A 115 -9.04 7.62 22.28
C ARG A 115 -9.03 9.05 22.85
N GLY A 116 -10.07 9.40 23.59
CA GLY A 116 -10.24 10.73 24.18
C GLY A 116 -10.59 11.84 23.19
N THR A 117 -10.84 11.52 21.93
CA THR A 117 -11.34 12.46 20.93
C THR A 117 -12.87 12.43 20.85
N ALA A 118 -13.47 13.40 20.16
CA ALA A 118 -14.93 13.40 19.88
C ALA A 118 -15.34 12.18 19.02
N ASP A 119 -14.38 11.56 18.33
CA ASP A 119 -14.55 10.45 17.39
C ASP A 119 -14.21 9.09 18.00
N GLU A 120 -13.99 8.98 19.33
CA GLU A 120 -13.66 7.73 20.04
C GLU A 120 -14.69 6.62 19.79
N GLY A 121 -15.94 6.98 19.45
CA GLY A 121 -17.01 6.03 19.15
C GLY A 121 -16.92 5.39 17.75
N LEU A 122 -16.00 5.82 16.90
CA LEU A 122 -15.79 5.21 15.59
C LEU A 122 -15.27 3.77 15.72
N LYS A 123 -15.78 2.89 14.86
CA LYS A 123 -15.39 1.46 14.88
C LYS A 123 -13.97 1.26 14.37
N VAL A 124 -13.20 0.44 15.07
CA VAL A 124 -11.92 -0.07 14.58
C VAL A 124 -12.04 -1.59 14.42
N PRO A 125 -11.73 -2.14 13.24
CA PRO A 125 -11.06 -1.52 12.10
C PRO A 125 -11.91 -0.46 11.36
N HIS A 126 -11.24 0.54 10.76
CA HIS A 126 -11.81 1.37 9.70
C HIS A 126 -12.13 0.45 8.53
N MET A 127 -13.39 0.10 8.37
CA MET A 127 -13.86 -0.85 7.37
C MET A 127 -15.00 -0.25 6.57
N GLY A 128 -14.82 -0.21 5.25
CA GLY A 128 -15.84 0.28 4.32
C GLY A 128 -15.30 1.30 3.32
N TRP A 129 -16.24 1.95 2.65
CA TRP A 129 -15.95 2.96 1.64
C TRP A 129 -15.74 4.32 2.28
N ASN A 130 -14.67 5.01 1.90
CA ASN A 130 -14.39 6.37 2.35
C ASN A 130 -13.77 7.18 1.22
N SER A 131 -13.95 8.50 1.27
CA SER A 131 -13.55 9.42 0.22
C SER A 131 -12.08 9.82 0.32
N LEU A 132 -11.46 10.05 -0.83
CA LEU A 132 -10.10 10.57 -0.94
C LEU A 132 -10.11 12.10 -0.94
N THR A 133 -9.32 12.70 -0.05
CA THR A 133 -8.95 14.11 -0.09
C THR A 133 -7.49 14.22 -0.53
N TYR A 134 -7.19 15.10 -1.50
CA TYR A 134 -5.85 15.21 -2.05
C TYR A 134 -4.96 16.09 -1.17
N ALA A 135 -3.74 15.62 -0.92
CA ALA A 135 -2.65 16.41 -0.39
C ALA A 135 -1.76 16.93 -1.53
N ASP A 136 -1.62 16.12 -2.59
CA ASP A 136 -0.87 16.46 -3.79
C ASP A 136 -1.54 15.85 -5.02
N ALA A 137 -2.28 16.66 -5.77
CA ALA A 137 -3.00 16.25 -6.98
C ALA A 137 -2.05 15.93 -8.16
N SER A 138 -0.76 16.25 -8.06
CA SER A 138 0.22 15.94 -9.12
C SER A 138 0.68 14.48 -9.12
N CYS A 139 0.31 13.71 -8.08
CA CYS A 139 0.64 12.29 -8.00
C CYS A 139 0.11 11.53 -9.23
N PRO A 140 0.97 10.83 -9.99
CA PRO A 140 0.55 10.15 -11.22
C PRO A 140 -0.52 9.08 -10.99
N LEU A 141 -0.58 8.47 -9.81
CA LEU A 141 -1.62 7.48 -9.47
C LEU A 141 -3.02 8.09 -9.36
N LEU A 142 -3.13 9.40 -9.15
CA LEU A 142 -4.40 10.13 -9.08
C LEU A 142 -4.88 10.64 -10.46
N ALA A 143 -4.13 10.38 -11.53
CA ALA A 143 -4.49 10.81 -12.86
C ALA A 143 -5.85 10.23 -13.31
N GLY A 144 -6.82 11.11 -13.55
CA GLY A 144 -8.19 10.73 -13.94
C GLY A 144 -9.04 10.15 -12.80
N VAL A 145 -8.62 10.29 -11.55
CA VAL A 145 -9.43 10.01 -10.36
C VAL A 145 -9.92 11.34 -9.81
N PRO A 146 -11.24 11.63 -9.74
CA PRO A 146 -11.73 12.86 -9.13
C PRO A 146 -11.49 12.89 -7.61
N GLU A 147 -11.17 14.06 -7.06
CA GLU A 147 -11.16 14.24 -5.61
C GLU A 147 -12.55 13.93 -5.03
N GLY A 148 -12.61 13.37 -3.83
CA GLY A 148 -13.85 12.87 -3.24
C GLY A 148 -14.26 11.46 -3.71
N SER A 149 -13.49 10.83 -4.63
CA SER A 149 -13.74 9.44 -5.03
C SER A 149 -13.65 8.48 -3.85
N PHE A 150 -14.56 7.49 -3.82
CA PHE A 150 -14.61 6.51 -2.74
C PHE A 150 -13.75 5.28 -3.06
N VAL A 151 -13.02 4.81 -2.04
CA VAL A 151 -12.22 3.59 -2.08
C VAL A 151 -12.49 2.74 -0.83
N TYR A 152 -12.16 1.44 -0.88
CA TYR A 152 -12.48 0.49 0.18
C TYR A 152 -11.30 0.28 1.14
N PHE A 153 -11.54 0.56 2.42
CA PHE A 153 -10.59 0.38 3.52
C PHE A 153 -10.96 -0.83 4.37
N VAL A 154 -9.95 -1.48 4.96
CA VAL A 154 -10.07 -2.43 6.06
C VAL A 154 -8.74 -2.49 6.81
N HIS A 155 -8.58 -1.66 7.85
CA HIS A 155 -7.35 -1.61 8.64
C HIS A 155 -7.59 -1.08 10.06
N SER A 156 -6.76 -1.49 11.02
CA SER A 156 -6.76 -1.04 12.41
C SER A 156 -5.54 -0.17 12.77
N PHE A 157 -4.53 -0.18 11.91
CA PHE A 157 -3.32 0.61 12.03
C PHE A 157 -3.15 1.49 10.81
N TYR A 158 -2.48 2.63 10.93
CA TYR A 158 -2.31 3.60 9.87
C TYR A 158 -0.95 4.31 9.97
N ALA A 159 -0.47 4.87 8.88
CA ALA A 159 0.79 5.59 8.85
C ALA A 159 0.65 6.97 9.51
N VAL A 160 1.70 7.38 10.23
CA VAL A 160 1.86 8.70 10.84
C VAL A 160 3.25 9.25 10.54
N ASP A 161 3.45 10.57 10.69
CA ASP A 161 4.72 11.28 10.42
C ASP A 161 5.25 11.04 9.00
N CYS A 162 4.33 11.02 8.02
CA CYS A 162 4.64 10.71 6.61
C CYS A 162 4.23 11.85 5.65
N GLU A 163 4.24 13.09 6.11
CA GLU A 163 3.79 14.26 5.35
C GLU A 163 4.57 14.47 4.05
N ASP A 164 5.84 14.12 4.00
CA ASP A 164 6.71 14.23 2.82
C ASP A 164 6.29 13.30 1.69
N SER A 165 5.71 12.14 2.03
CA SER A 165 5.22 11.15 1.08
C SER A 165 3.72 11.17 0.87
N LEU A 166 2.94 11.94 1.64
CA LEU A 166 1.48 11.97 1.59
C LEU A 166 0.97 12.55 0.26
N ARG A 167 0.11 11.81 -0.44
CA ARG A 167 -0.53 12.24 -1.70
C ARG A 167 -2.05 12.37 -1.59
N ALA A 168 -2.68 11.46 -0.84
CA ALA A 168 -4.10 11.57 -0.51
C ALA A 168 -4.37 10.94 0.86
N TRP A 169 -5.43 11.39 1.51
CA TRP A 169 -5.89 10.92 2.81
C TRP A 169 -7.41 10.74 2.84
N ALA A 170 -7.90 9.99 3.81
CA ALA A 170 -9.32 9.82 4.09
C ALA A 170 -9.63 10.27 5.52
N PRO A 171 -10.78 10.96 5.75
CA PRO A 171 -11.20 11.37 7.09
C PRO A 171 -11.77 10.19 7.88
N TYR A 172 -11.19 9.90 9.04
CA TYR A 172 -11.74 8.89 9.95
C TYR A 172 -11.42 9.24 11.42
N GLY A 173 -11.97 10.33 11.92
CA GLY A 173 -11.61 10.90 13.21
C GLY A 173 -10.20 11.51 13.25
N VAL A 174 -9.33 11.00 12.41
CA VAL A 174 -7.98 11.49 12.10
C VAL A 174 -7.77 11.53 10.59
N ARG A 175 -6.69 12.17 10.15
CA ARG A 175 -6.25 12.07 8.75
C ARG A 175 -5.58 10.71 8.54
N VAL A 176 -6.26 9.81 7.85
CA VAL A 176 -5.69 8.50 7.49
C VAL A 176 -4.97 8.62 6.15
N PRO A 177 -3.63 8.51 6.07
CA PRO A 177 -2.92 8.44 4.80
C PRO A 177 -3.45 7.32 3.94
N ALA A 178 -4.07 7.68 2.81
CA ALA A 178 -4.70 6.75 1.89
C ALA A 178 -3.80 6.39 0.72
N LEU A 179 -3.01 7.36 0.24
CA LEU A 179 -2.05 7.19 -0.84
C LEU A 179 -0.77 7.95 -0.51
N VAL A 180 0.35 7.27 -0.61
CA VAL A 180 1.68 7.82 -0.37
C VAL A 180 2.59 7.53 -1.56
N SER A 181 3.58 8.41 -1.80
CA SER A 181 4.63 8.12 -2.76
C SER A 181 5.89 8.95 -2.49
N ARG A 182 7.02 8.35 -2.82
CA ARG A 182 8.32 9.01 -2.87
C ARG A 182 9.14 8.37 -3.98
N GLU A 183 9.57 9.19 -4.94
CA GLU A 183 10.29 8.69 -6.13
C GLU A 183 9.50 7.58 -6.85
N ASN A 184 10.05 6.38 -6.92
CA ASN A 184 9.45 5.19 -7.53
C ASN A 184 8.71 4.27 -6.55
N VAL A 185 8.65 4.64 -5.26
CA VAL A 185 7.92 3.89 -4.22
C VAL A 185 6.55 4.51 -3.99
N TYR A 186 5.52 3.70 -4.09
CA TYR A 186 4.11 4.07 -3.94
C TYR A 186 3.45 3.18 -2.89
N GLY A 187 2.39 3.66 -2.27
CA GLY A 187 1.58 2.85 -1.36
C GLY A 187 0.14 3.32 -1.29
N CYS A 188 -0.80 2.38 -1.16
CA CYS A 188 -2.19 2.68 -0.86
C CYS A 188 -2.68 1.87 0.34
N GLN A 189 -3.31 2.55 1.32
CA GLN A 189 -3.89 1.90 2.50
C GLN A 189 -5.18 1.16 2.18
N PHE A 190 -5.91 1.62 1.19
CA PHE A 190 -7.10 0.95 0.68
C PHE A 190 -6.74 -0.23 -0.23
N HIS A 191 -7.73 -1.05 -0.53
CA HIS A 191 -7.61 -2.16 -1.46
C HIS A 191 -8.08 -1.74 -2.86
N PRO A 192 -7.19 -1.45 -3.81
CA PRO A 192 -7.60 -1.05 -5.16
C PRO A 192 -8.40 -2.14 -5.86
N GLU A 193 -8.09 -3.43 -5.62
CA GLU A 193 -8.82 -4.58 -6.16
C GLU A 193 -10.24 -4.73 -5.61
N LYS A 194 -10.60 -3.95 -4.56
CA LYS A 194 -11.95 -3.90 -3.97
C LYS A 194 -12.61 -2.53 -4.13
N SER A 195 -11.94 -1.59 -4.78
CA SER A 195 -12.37 -0.19 -4.89
C SER A 195 -13.06 0.14 -6.22
N GLY A 196 -13.62 -0.86 -6.90
CA GLY A 196 -14.37 -0.68 -8.14
C GLY A 196 -13.57 0.03 -9.23
N SER A 197 -14.24 0.91 -10.00
CA SER A 197 -13.59 1.64 -11.10
C SER A 197 -12.49 2.60 -10.66
N VAL A 198 -12.61 3.18 -9.47
CA VAL A 198 -11.60 4.07 -8.90
C VAL A 198 -10.30 3.30 -8.61
N GLY A 199 -10.41 2.15 -7.96
CA GLY A 199 -9.26 1.28 -7.69
C GLY A 199 -8.60 0.76 -8.97
N LEU A 200 -9.41 0.36 -9.96
CA LEU A 200 -8.90 -0.06 -11.27
C LEU A 200 -8.17 1.09 -11.99
N LYS A 201 -8.67 2.33 -11.86
CA LYS A 201 -8.00 3.50 -12.45
C LYS A 201 -6.64 3.77 -11.82
N ILE A 202 -6.52 3.62 -10.50
CA ILE A 202 -5.26 3.75 -9.78
C ILE A 202 -4.26 2.65 -10.18
N LEU A 203 -4.72 1.39 -10.32
CA LEU A 203 -3.90 0.31 -10.85
C LEU A 203 -3.46 0.58 -12.29
N GLU A 204 -4.37 1.03 -13.15
CA GLU A 204 -4.04 1.41 -14.53
C GLU A 204 -2.96 2.50 -14.57
N SER A 205 -3.08 3.52 -13.72
CA SER A 205 -2.10 4.59 -13.63
C SER A 205 -0.73 4.05 -13.16
N PHE A 206 -0.70 3.14 -12.19
CA PHE A 206 0.54 2.47 -11.77
C PHE A 206 1.19 1.66 -12.91
N LEU A 207 0.39 0.98 -13.73
CA LEU A 207 0.92 0.20 -14.86
C LEU A 207 1.50 1.07 -15.99
N ARG A 208 1.29 2.37 -15.95
CA ARG A 208 1.83 3.33 -16.96
C ARG A 208 3.12 4.01 -16.51
N LEU A 209 3.54 3.81 -15.25
CA LEU A 209 4.82 4.27 -14.74
C LEU A 209 5.95 3.43 -15.33
#